data_2f6ba7bc006a738efc4551acce058944
#
_entry.id   2f6ba7bc006a738efc4551acce058944
#
_cell.length_a   1.000
_cell.length_b   1.000
_cell.length_c   1.000
_cell.angle_alpha   90.00
_cell.angle_beta   90.00
_cell.angle_gamma   90.00
#
_symmetry.space_group_name_H-M   'P 1'
#
loop_
_entity.id
_entity.type
_entity.pdbx_description
1 polymer ?
#
loop_
_entity_poly.entity_id
_entity_poly.type
_entity_poly.pdbx_seq_one_letter_code
_entity_poly.pdbx_strand_id
1 'polypeptide(L)'
;MNSRDDYIPRPIEIRDSDTGNEEAKNYLRGRGIVDTVIDNHTIQGTYTFNGEVVPAVGFPYRDGSQIVAIKWRSADAKKMYSQENVCQDFFNLENYKKGNNILLVEGEMDALTWLGCDLPENLTVMSIPNGAPAKVKDGKVDAREDTKFQYVWRAKKALDSAGEIILCFDNDEPGVALRDEILRRIGISKAKLIDLDGYKD
;
A
#
# COMPACT_ATOMS: atom_id res chain seq x y z
N MET A 1 23.59 -6.68 -18.66
CA MET A 1 23.71 -5.60 -17.67
C MET A 1 22.51 -4.69 -17.88
N ASN A 2 21.34 -5.13 -17.44
CA ASN A 2 20.13 -4.29 -17.38
C ASN A 2 19.87 -4.02 -15.91
N SER A 3 20.34 -2.88 -15.42
CA SER A 3 20.05 -2.44 -14.09
C SER A 3 18.57 -2.10 -14.04
N ARG A 4 17.83 -2.75 -13.14
CA ARG A 4 16.43 -2.41 -12.84
C ARG A 4 16.29 -1.04 -12.15
N ASP A 5 17.40 -0.32 -12.01
CA ASP A 5 17.46 1.05 -11.49
C ASP A 5 17.01 2.11 -12.50
N ASP A 6 16.75 1.72 -13.77
CA ASP A 6 16.38 2.65 -14.84
C ASP A 6 14.86 2.78 -15.05
N TYR A 7 14.03 2.27 -14.11
CA TYR A 7 12.60 2.51 -14.20
C TYR A 7 12.30 3.98 -13.86
N ILE A 8 12.06 4.77 -14.87
CA ILE A 8 11.55 6.13 -14.72
C ILE A 8 10.02 6.04 -14.70
N PRO A 9 9.38 6.29 -13.54
CA PRO A 9 7.94 6.28 -13.47
C PRO A 9 7.37 7.35 -14.41
N ARG A 10 6.34 6.98 -15.20
CA ARG A 10 5.62 7.93 -16.05
C ARG A 10 4.45 8.49 -15.27
N PRO A 11 4.33 9.83 -15.18
CA PRO A 11 3.16 10.44 -14.56
C PRO A 11 1.86 9.99 -15.23
N ILE A 12 0.86 9.72 -14.39
CA ILE A 12 -0.51 9.44 -14.84
C ILE A 12 -1.31 10.73 -14.66
N GLU A 13 -1.92 11.21 -15.73
CA GLU A 13 -2.85 12.32 -15.68
C GLU A 13 -4.25 11.80 -15.33
N ILE A 14 -4.80 12.34 -14.24
CA ILE A 14 -6.19 12.07 -13.84
C ILE A 14 -7.06 13.09 -14.57
N ARG A 15 -8.04 12.60 -15.33
CA ARG A 15 -9.03 13.46 -15.98
C ARG A 15 -10.17 13.76 -15.01
N ASP A 16 -10.79 14.92 -15.14
CA ASP A 16 -11.95 15.30 -14.32
C ASP A 16 -13.09 14.28 -14.39
N SER A 17 -13.26 13.61 -15.54
CA SER A 17 -14.21 12.51 -15.71
C SER A 17 -13.92 11.28 -14.87
N ASP A 18 -12.68 11.14 -14.38
CA ASP A 18 -12.23 9.98 -13.60
C ASP A 18 -12.37 10.23 -12.09
N THR A 19 -12.92 11.38 -11.68
CA THR A 19 -13.06 11.80 -10.29
C THR A 19 -14.51 12.14 -9.92
N GLY A 20 -14.76 12.35 -8.63
CA GLY A 20 -16.06 12.84 -8.14
C GLY A 20 -17.20 11.81 -8.16
N ASN A 21 -16.89 10.52 -8.25
CA ASN A 21 -17.91 9.47 -8.20
C ASN A 21 -18.42 9.27 -6.77
N GLU A 22 -19.67 9.68 -6.53
CA GLU A 22 -20.27 9.65 -5.19
C GLU A 22 -20.53 8.21 -4.69
N GLU A 23 -20.78 7.26 -5.59
CA GLU A 23 -20.97 5.85 -5.21
C GLU A 23 -19.67 5.24 -4.68
N ALA A 24 -18.54 5.53 -5.33
CA ALA A 24 -17.21 5.14 -4.86
C ALA A 24 -16.89 5.78 -3.50
N LYS A 25 -17.26 7.06 -3.31
CA LYS A 25 -17.10 7.76 -2.03
C LYS A 25 -17.95 7.14 -0.92
N ASN A 26 -19.21 6.83 -1.23
CA ASN A 26 -20.12 6.21 -0.28
C ASN A 26 -19.71 4.78 0.10
N TYR A 27 -19.09 4.04 -0.81
CA TYR A 27 -18.48 2.76 -0.48
C TYR A 27 -17.42 2.90 0.63
N LEU A 28 -16.53 3.90 0.52
CA LEU A 28 -15.50 4.15 1.54
C LEU A 28 -16.10 4.62 2.87
N ARG A 29 -17.12 5.51 2.83
CA ARG A 29 -17.86 5.92 4.03
C ARG A 29 -18.55 4.73 4.71
N GLY A 30 -19.12 3.83 3.92
CA GLY A 30 -19.73 2.58 4.42
C GLY A 30 -18.72 1.63 5.07
N ARG A 31 -17.43 1.78 4.76
CA ARG A 31 -16.29 1.08 5.40
C ARG A 31 -15.75 1.84 6.61
N GLY A 32 -16.37 2.96 7.01
CA GLY A 32 -15.96 3.77 8.15
C GLY A 32 -14.81 4.76 7.88
N ILE A 33 -14.40 4.93 6.61
CA ILE A 33 -13.34 5.88 6.26
C ILE A 33 -13.89 7.30 6.27
N VAL A 34 -13.22 8.20 6.98
CA VAL A 34 -13.63 9.61 7.10
C VAL A 34 -13.32 10.41 5.85
N ASP A 35 -14.14 11.41 5.53
CA ASP A 35 -14.04 12.19 4.28
C ASP A 35 -12.67 12.84 4.07
N THR A 36 -12.03 13.34 5.12
CA THR A 36 -10.69 13.92 5.02
C THR A 36 -9.64 12.93 4.53
N VAL A 37 -9.73 11.67 4.92
CA VAL A 37 -8.85 10.59 4.44
C VAL A 37 -9.20 10.22 3.01
N ILE A 38 -10.50 10.10 2.71
CA ILE A 38 -10.98 9.80 1.35
C ILE A 38 -10.43 10.81 0.35
N ASP A 39 -10.64 12.10 0.64
CA ASP A 39 -10.29 13.18 -0.29
C ASP A 39 -8.77 13.37 -0.47
N ASN A 40 -7.97 13.05 0.56
CA ASN A 40 -6.51 13.21 0.50
C ASN A 40 -5.77 11.99 -0.07
N HIS A 41 -6.32 10.77 0.08
CA HIS A 41 -5.58 9.54 -0.18
C HIS A 41 -6.20 8.64 -1.26
N THR A 42 -7.37 9.00 -1.80
CA THR A 42 -8.02 8.17 -2.83
C THR A 42 -8.53 9.00 -4.01
N ILE A 43 -8.84 8.31 -5.09
CA ILE A 43 -9.53 8.85 -6.26
C ILE A 43 -10.88 8.14 -6.32
N GLN A 44 -11.97 8.93 -6.34
CA GLN A 44 -13.33 8.39 -6.43
C GLN A 44 -13.79 8.52 -7.88
N GLY A 45 -13.60 7.47 -8.66
CA GLY A 45 -13.83 7.49 -10.11
C GLY A 45 -14.63 6.32 -10.62
N THR A 46 -14.43 6.03 -11.89
CA THR A 46 -14.91 4.83 -12.56
C THR A 46 -13.75 4.07 -13.16
N TYR A 47 -13.89 2.77 -13.31
CA TYR A 47 -12.90 1.95 -14.00
C TYR A 47 -13.58 0.89 -14.85
N THR A 48 -12.96 0.53 -15.97
CA THR A 48 -13.49 -0.49 -16.87
C THR A 48 -12.93 -1.86 -16.52
N PHE A 49 -13.79 -2.74 -16.02
CA PHE A 49 -13.47 -4.13 -15.75
C PHE A 49 -14.18 -5.03 -16.76
N ASN A 50 -13.40 -5.79 -17.53
CA ASN A 50 -13.94 -6.70 -18.56
C ASN A 50 -14.95 -6.06 -19.52
N GLY A 51 -14.74 -4.78 -19.86
CA GLY A 51 -15.61 -4.03 -20.76
C GLY A 51 -16.81 -3.32 -20.09
N GLU A 52 -17.00 -3.51 -18.79
CA GLU A 52 -18.02 -2.83 -18.00
C GLU A 52 -17.41 -1.68 -17.20
N VAL A 53 -18.00 -0.48 -17.30
CA VAL A 53 -17.61 0.70 -16.54
C VAL A 53 -18.35 0.69 -15.20
N VAL A 54 -17.62 0.66 -14.09
CA VAL A 54 -18.20 0.61 -12.75
C VAL A 54 -17.60 1.68 -11.84
N PRO A 55 -18.32 2.13 -10.81
CA PRO A 55 -17.78 2.97 -9.75
C PRO A 55 -16.58 2.28 -9.10
N ALA A 56 -15.50 3.01 -8.90
CA ALA A 56 -14.25 2.44 -8.38
C ALA A 56 -13.48 3.43 -7.54
N VAL A 57 -12.77 2.90 -6.54
CA VAL A 57 -11.81 3.61 -5.73
C VAL A 57 -10.42 3.38 -6.31
N GLY A 58 -9.73 4.45 -6.64
CA GLY A 58 -8.32 4.44 -7.02
C GLY A 58 -7.44 4.74 -5.82
N PHE A 59 -6.41 3.93 -5.61
CA PHE A 59 -5.35 4.17 -4.64
C PHE A 59 -4.13 4.69 -5.41
N PRO A 60 -3.83 6.00 -5.34
CA PRO A 60 -2.71 6.59 -6.08
C PRO A 60 -1.38 6.26 -5.40
N TYR A 61 -0.43 5.78 -6.18
CA TYR A 61 0.97 5.66 -5.80
C TYR A 61 1.73 6.85 -6.38
N ARG A 62 2.55 7.49 -5.57
CA ARG A 62 3.17 8.76 -5.93
C ARG A 62 4.70 8.69 -5.87
N ASP A 63 5.32 9.44 -6.79
CA ASP A 63 6.72 9.83 -6.70
C ASP A 63 6.76 11.35 -6.52
N GLY A 64 7.04 11.79 -5.31
CA GLY A 64 6.81 13.17 -4.89
C GLY A 64 5.35 13.58 -5.05
N SER A 65 5.07 14.61 -5.85
CA SER A 65 3.69 15.08 -6.12
C SER A 65 3.02 14.38 -7.30
N GLN A 66 3.75 13.58 -8.08
CA GLN A 66 3.23 12.97 -9.30
C GLN A 66 2.63 11.60 -9.01
N ILE A 67 1.43 11.33 -9.56
CA ILE A 67 0.86 9.98 -9.55
C ILE A 67 1.56 9.17 -10.62
N VAL A 68 2.18 8.07 -10.23
CA VAL A 68 2.93 7.18 -11.13
C VAL A 68 2.24 5.84 -11.32
N ALA A 69 1.29 5.51 -10.46
CA ALA A 69 0.47 4.33 -10.56
C ALA A 69 -0.86 4.52 -9.83
N ILE A 70 -1.89 3.79 -10.25
CA ILE A 70 -3.17 3.72 -9.54
C ILE A 70 -3.59 2.27 -9.48
N LYS A 71 -3.92 1.82 -8.28
CA LYS A 71 -4.55 0.53 -8.08
C LYS A 71 -6.05 0.75 -7.87
N TRP A 72 -6.86 0.18 -8.75
CA TRP A 72 -8.29 0.36 -8.72
C TRP A 72 -9.01 -0.80 -8.04
N ARG A 73 -10.05 -0.47 -7.28
CA ARG A 73 -10.97 -1.41 -6.65
C ARG A 73 -12.40 -1.00 -6.97
N SER A 74 -13.21 -1.94 -7.48
CA SER A 74 -14.64 -1.65 -7.69
C SER A 74 -15.36 -1.43 -6.37
N ALA A 75 -16.32 -0.51 -6.35
CA ALA A 75 -17.10 -0.19 -5.16
C ALA A 75 -18.12 -1.28 -4.79
N ASP A 76 -18.52 -2.11 -5.76
CA ASP A 76 -19.55 -3.15 -5.61
C ASP A 76 -18.99 -4.58 -5.47
N ALA A 77 -17.76 -4.80 -5.86
CA ALA A 77 -17.14 -6.11 -5.85
C ALA A 77 -15.71 -6.07 -5.28
N LYS A 78 -15.25 -7.17 -4.65
CA LYS A 78 -13.88 -7.31 -4.14
C LYS A 78 -12.86 -7.55 -5.26
N LYS A 79 -12.95 -6.80 -6.36
CA LYS A 79 -12.02 -6.90 -7.48
C LYS A 79 -10.94 -5.84 -7.31
N MET A 80 -9.67 -6.25 -7.31
CA MET A 80 -8.51 -5.35 -7.26
C MET A 80 -7.78 -5.44 -8.59
N TYR A 81 -7.43 -4.28 -9.13
CA TYR A 81 -6.68 -4.18 -10.39
C TYR A 81 -5.58 -3.14 -10.24
N SER A 82 -4.42 -3.41 -10.80
CA SER A 82 -3.36 -2.42 -10.97
C SER A 82 -3.17 -2.14 -12.45
N GLN A 83 -2.72 -0.95 -12.80
CA GLN A 83 -2.35 -0.64 -14.17
C GLN A 83 -1.12 -1.45 -14.59
N GLU A 84 -1.02 -1.80 -15.88
CA GLU A 84 0.18 -2.40 -16.45
C GLU A 84 1.39 -1.46 -16.28
N ASN A 85 2.56 -2.03 -16.07
CA ASN A 85 3.83 -1.33 -15.86
C ASN A 85 3.88 -0.42 -14.62
N VAL A 86 3.15 -0.76 -13.60
CA VAL A 86 3.10 -0.03 -12.35
C VAL A 86 4.39 -0.19 -11.55
N CYS A 87 4.96 0.93 -11.12
CA CYS A 87 5.99 0.92 -10.09
C CYS A 87 5.35 0.44 -8.78
N GLN A 88 5.80 -0.69 -8.27
CA GLN A 88 5.33 -1.24 -7.01
C GLN A 88 6.18 -0.66 -5.88
N ASP A 89 5.65 0.35 -5.21
CA ASP A 89 6.20 0.89 -3.98
C ASP A 89 5.20 0.70 -2.84
N PHE A 90 5.55 1.02 -1.61
CA PHE A 90 4.54 1.06 -0.55
C PHE A 90 3.54 2.18 -0.85
N PHE A 91 2.26 1.92 -0.63
CA PHE A 91 1.25 2.96 -0.65
C PHE A 91 1.55 4.00 0.44
N ASN A 92 1.40 5.29 0.12
CA ASN A 92 1.64 6.42 1.01
C ASN A 92 3.12 6.64 1.42
N LEU A 93 4.08 6.02 0.72
CA LEU A 93 5.52 6.18 0.98
C LEU A 93 5.97 7.65 0.82
N GLU A 94 5.36 8.40 -0.09
CA GLU A 94 5.69 9.82 -0.34
C GLU A 94 5.52 10.73 0.87
N ASN A 95 4.69 10.32 1.83
CA ASN A 95 4.46 11.07 3.08
C ASN A 95 5.45 10.71 4.19
N TYR A 96 6.37 9.78 3.94
CA TYR A 96 7.40 9.43 4.93
C TYR A 96 8.41 10.56 5.12
N LYS A 97 8.64 10.94 6.37
CA LYS A 97 9.70 11.86 6.78
C LYS A 97 10.81 11.09 7.48
N LYS A 98 12.05 11.37 7.09
CA LYS A 98 13.22 10.72 7.67
C LYS A 98 13.21 10.77 9.20
N GLY A 99 13.34 9.63 9.83
CA GLY A 99 13.35 9.49 11.29
C GLY A 99 11.97 9.21 11.90
N ASN A 100 10.89 9.32 11.13
CA ASN A 100 9.57 8.90 11.59
C ASN A 100 9.54 7.40 11.84
N ASN A 101 8.62 6.97 12.69
CA ASN A 101 8.20 5.60 12.79
C ASN A 101 7.32 5.24 11.58
N ILE A 102 7.31 3.97 11.21
CA ILE A 102 6.51 3.46 10.12
C ILE A 102 5.55 2.42 10.67
N LEU A 103 4.26 2.56 10.37
CA LEU A 103 3.26 1.51 10.53
C LEU A 103 3.01 0.87 9.17
N LEU A 104 3.38 -0.40 9.03
CA LEU A 104 3.12 -1.20 7.84
C LEU A 104 1.88 -2.06 8.05
N VAL A 105 0.92 -1.94 7.16
CA VAL A 105 -0.32 -2.71 7.13
C VAL A 105 -0.42 -3.52 5.82
N GLU A 106 -1.35 -4.47 5.77
CA GLU A 106 -1.44 -5.41 4.65
C GLU A 106 -2.00 -4.79 3.37
N GLY A 107 -3.00 -3.93 3.46
CA GLY A 107 -3.69 -3.37 2.31
C GLY A 107 -3.95 -1.87 2.40
N GLU A 108 -4.32 -1.28 1.26
CA GLU A 108 -4.62 0.15 1.18
C GLU A 108 -5.83 0.52 2.04
N MET A 109 -6.83 -0.38 2.16
CA MET A 109 -8.01 -0.13 3.00
C MET A 109 -7.63 -0.05 4.48
N ASP A 110 -6.71 -0.92 4.94
CA ASP A 110 -6.21 -0.89 6.32
C ASP A 110 -5.44 0.41 6.56
N ALA A 111 -4.62 0.82 5.57
CA ALA A 111 -3.91 2.10 5.66
C ALA A 111 -4.89 3.29 5.79
N LEU A 112 -5.98 3.33 5.00
CA LEU A 112 -7.00 4.37 5.12
C LEU A 112 -7.68 4.36 6.50
N THR A 113 -7.93 3.18 7.05
CA THR A 113 -8.52 3.03 8.39
C THR A 113 -7.61 3.64 9.45
N TRP A 114 -6.32 3.30 9.44
CA TRP A 114 -5.35 3.86 10.36
C TRP A 114 -5.15 5.37 10.19
N LEU A 115 -5.13 5.88 8.95
CA LEU A 115 -5.03 7.31 8.65
C LEU A 115 -6.23 8.12 9.17
N GLY A 116 -7.36 7.47 9.42
CA GLY A 116 -8.54 8.07 10.06
C GLY A 116 -8.48 8.14 11.59
N CYS A 117 -7.47 7.52 12.22
CA CYS A 117 -7.27 7.53 13.65
C CYS A 117 -6.42 8.73 14.11
N ASP A 118 -6.51 9.06 15.40
CA ASP A 118 -5.61 10.02 16.03
C ASP A 118 -4.23 9.39 16.25
N LEU A 119 -3.32 9.63 15.33
CA LEU A 119 -1.99 9.04 15.31
C LEU A 119 -0.91 10.04 15.73
N PRO A 120 0.21 9.56 16.32
CA PRO A 120 1.37 10.42 16.59
C PRO A 120 1.88 11.09 15.30
N GLU A 121 2.27 12.37 15.38
CA GLU A 121 2.77 13.13 14.22
C GLU A 121 4.03 12.53 13.57
N ASN A 122 4.80 11.76 14.34
CA ASN A 122 6.00 11.08 13.87
C ASN A 122 5.74 9.64 13.40
N LEU A 123 4.49 9.27 13.13
CA LEU A 123 4.11 7.97 12.58
C LEU A 123 3.63 8.12 11.14
N THR A 124 4.21 7.37 10.21
CA THR A 124 3.77 7.28 8.82
C THR A 124 3.13 5.91 8.60
N VAL A 125 1.88 5.90 8.18
CA VAL A 125 1.17 4.67 7.81
C VAL A 125 1.46 4.36 6.35
N MET A 126 1.84 3.12 6.05
CA MET A 126 2.07 2.63 4.69
C MET A 126 1.47 1.24 4.53
N SER A 127 1.07 0.88 3.31
CA SER A 127 0.63 -0.49 3.04
C SER A 127 1.45 -1.17 1.95
N ILE A 128 1.38 -2.51 1.99
CA ILE A 128 2.00 -3.39 1.00
C ILE A 128 1.25 -3.23 -0.34
N PRO A 129 1.96 -3.08 -1.48
CA PRO A 129 1.32 -2.92 -2.79
C PRO A 129 0.70 -4.20 -3.33
N ASN A 130 1.23 -5.35 -2.91
CA ASN A 130 0.79 -6.67 -3.38
C ASN A 130 0.28 -7.49 -2.20
N GLY A 131 -0.73 -8.32 -2.43
CA GLY A 131 -1.24 -9.22 -1.41
C GLY A 131 -0.17 -10.16 -0.83
N ALA A 132 -0.47 -10.73 0.33
CA ALA A 132 0.39 -11.63 1.07
C ALA A 132 0.86 -12.83 0.21
N PRO A 133 2.06 -13.36 0.44
CA PRO A 133 2.52 -14.60 -0.20
C PRO A 133 1.78 -15.80 0.40
N ALA A 134 1.52 -16.81 -0.41
CA ALA A 134 0.91 -18.04 0.09
C ALA A 134 1.81 -18.83 1.05
N LYS A 135 3.14 -18.65 0.97
CA LYS A 135 4.14 -19.34 1.81
C LYS A 135 5.42 -18.52 1.92
N VAL A 136 6.09 -18.64 3.07
CA VAL A 136 7.46 -18.17 3.27
C VAL A 136 8.42 -18.97 2.38
N LYS A 137 9.35 -18.30 1.71
CA LYS A 137 10.40 -18.97 0.92
C LYS A 137 11.58 -19.30 1.81
N ASP A 138 12.09 -20.53 1.70
CA ASP A 138 13.34 -20.92 2.33
C ASP A 138 14.56 -20.29 1.65
N GLY A 139 15.66 -20.12 2.40
CA GLY A 139 16.93 -19.70 1.88
C GLY A 139 17.25 -18.22 2.05
N LYS A 140 18.42 -17.83 1.54
CA LYS A 140 18.93 -16.45 1.62
C LYS A 140 18.18 -15.56 0.63
N VAL A 141 17.81 -14.36 1.06
CA VAL A 141 17.17 -13.37 0.17
C VAL A 141 18.25 -12.63 -0.61
N ASP A 142 18.23 -12.72 -1.94
CA ASP A 142 19.03 -11.86 -2.82
C ASP A 142 18.15 -10.74 -3.37
N ALA A 143 18.49 -9.50 -3.04
CA ALA A 143 17.73 -8.31 -3.46
C ALA A 143 17.60 -8.20 -4.99
N ARG A 144 18.53 -8.74 -5.76
CA ARG A 144 18.52 -8.67 -7.23
C ARG A 144 17.52 -9.63 -7.87
N GLU A 145 17.23 -10.74 -7.18
CA GLU A 145 16.32 -11.79 -7.65
C GLU A 145 14.95 -11.71 -6.99
N ASP A 146 14.79 -10.86 -5.97
CA ASP A 146 13.61 -10.75 -5.13
C ASP A 146 12.51 -9.90 -5.77
N THR A 147 12.04 -10.32 -6.93
CA THR A 147 11.10 -9.54 -7.74
C THR A 147 9.78 -9.25 -7.05
N LYS A 148 9.28 -10.19 -6.23
CA LYS A 148 8.00 -10.04 -5.53
C LYS A 148 8.02 -8.96 -4.44
N PHE A 149 9.19 -8.74 -3.82
CA PHE A 149 9.37 -7.77 -2.73
C PHE A 149 10.25 -6.58 -3.13
N GLN A 150 10.30 -6.24 -4.41
CA GLN A 150 11.10 -5.11 -4.90
C GLN A 150 10.76 -3.79 -4.21
N TYR A 151 9.52 -3.59 -3.80
CA TYR A 151 9.10 -2.43 -3.04
C TYR A 151 9.86 -2.25 -1.71
N VAL A 152 10.25 -3.34 -1.04
CA VAL A 152 11.08 -3.27 0.18
C VAL A 152 12.47 -2.72 -0.14
N TRP A 153 13.07 -3.18 -1.24
CA TRP A 153 14.41 -2.75 -1.65
C TRP A 153 14.42 -1.32 -2.18
N ARG A 154 13.38 -0.89 -2.88
CA ARG A 154 13.23 0.51 -3.31
C ARG A 154 13.06 1.45 -2.13
N ALA A 155 12.26 1.08 -1.15
CA ALA A 155 12.04 1.86 0.07
C ALA A 155 13.15 1.69 1.12
N LYS A 156 14.25 0.97 0.80
CA LYS A 156 15.27 0.65 1.80
C LYS A 156 15.83 1.86 2.54
N LYS A 157 16.03 2.98 1.87
CA LYS A 157 16.51 4.21 2.52
C LYS A 157 15.52 4.73 3.57
N ALA A 158 14.23 4.66 3.29
CA ALA A 158 13.17 5.04 4.22
C ALA A 158 13.14 4.06 5.41
N LEU A 159 13.10 2.76 5.14
CA LEU A 159 13.07 1.71 6.15
C LEU A 159 14.32 1.75 7.05
N ASP A 160 15.51 1.95 6.49
CA ASP A 160 16.76 2.04 7.26
C ASP A 160 16.81 3.30 8.14
N SER A 161 16.20 4.40 7.70
CA SER A 161 16.16 5.66 8.44
C SER A 161 14.99 5.79 9.40
N ALA A 162 14.06 4.86 9.42
CA ALA A 162 12.94 4.84 10.35
C ALA A 162 13.42 4.67 11.79
N GLY A 163 12.73 5.30 12.73
CA GLY A 163 12.96 5.09 14.16
C GLY A 163 12.58 3.66 14.54
N GLU A 164 11.35 3.29 14.27
CA GLU A 164 10.78 1.95 14.47
C GLU A 164 9.91 1.58 13.27
N ILE A 165 9.80 0.30 12.99
CA ILE A 165 8.86 -0.24 11.99
C ILE A 165 7.88 -1.14 12.73
N ILE A 166 6.61 -0.75 12.72
CA ILE A 166 5.52 -1.46 13.39
C ILE A 166 4.78 -2.25 12.32
N LEU A 167 4.69 -3.56 12.46
CA LEU A 167 3.97 -4.43 11.53
C LEU A 167 2.59 -4.75 12.12
N CYS A 168 1.55 -4.45 11.37
CA CYS A 168 0.16 -4.75 11.71
C CYS A 168 -0.48 -5.47 10.51
N PHE A 169 -0.29 -6.77 10.45
CA PHE A 169 -0.81 -7.66 9.42
C PHE A 169 -1.83 -8.62 10.02
N ASP A 170 -2.66 -9.21 9.17
CA ASP A 170 -3.66 -10.18 9.60
C ASP A 170 -3.02 -11.39 10.28
N ASN A 171 -3.73 -11.98 11.25
CA ASN A 171 -3.26 -13.16 11.98
C ASN A 171 -3.61 -14.48 11.26
N ASP A 172 -4.00 -14.42 9.99
CA ASP A 172 -4.19 -15.59 9.15
C ASP A 172 -2.86 -16.12 8.58
N GLU A 173 -2.88 -17.31 7.97
CA GLU A 173 -1.67 -17.94 7.42
C GLU A 173 -0.94 -17.05 6.39
N PRO A 174 -1.61 -16.37 5.43
CA PRO A 174 -0.99 -15.41 4.52
C PRO A 174 -0.37 -14.21 5.22
N GLY A 175 -1.07 -13.58 6.18
CA GLY A 175 -0.57 -12.41 6.92
C GLY A 175 0.67 -12.74 7.76
N VAL A 176 0.68 -13.90 8.43
CA VAL A 176 1.86 -14.43 9.15
C VAL A 176 3.03 -14.64 8.17
N ALA A 177 2.77 -15.25 7.00
CA ALA A 177 3.80 -15.45 5.99
C ALA A 177 4.34 -14.12 5.44
N LEU A 178 3.49 -13.13 5.24
CA LEU A 178 3.89 -11.78 4.83
C LEU A 178 4.78 -11.12 5.89
N ARG A 179 4.37 -11.17 7.16
CA ARG A 179 5.15 -10.67 8.30
C ARG A 179 6.56 -11.25 8.30
N ASP A 180 6.68 -12.55 8.21
CA ASP A 180 7.96 -13.24 8.28
C ASP A 180 8.84 -12.88 7.07
N GLU A 181 8.26 -12.75 5.87
CA GLU A 181 8.96 -12.31 4.67
C GLU A 181 9.43 -10.85 4.76
N ILE A 182 8.66 -9.96 5.34
CA ILE A 182 9.07 -8.58 5.59
C ILE A 182 10.21 -8.54 6.61
N LEU A 183 10.06 -9.22 7.75
CA LEU A 183 11.09 -9.29 8.80
C LEU A 183 12.44 -9.78 8.30
N ARG A 184 12.45 -10.76 7.39
CA ARG A 184 13.68 -11.28 6.77
C ARG A 184 14.44 -10.22 5.97
N ARG A 185 13.76 -9.18 5.46
CA ARG A 185 14.34 -8.13 4.62
C ARG A 185 14.71 -6.87 5.39
N ILE A 186 13.91 -6.50 6.38
CA ILE A 186 14.16 -5.30 7.17
C ILE A 186 15.01 -5.57 8.42
N GLY A 187 15.05 -6.83 8.89
CA GLY A 187 15.69 -7.22 10.15
C GLY A 187 14.79 -7.02 11.37
N ILE A 188 15.00 -7.85 12.38
CA ILE A 188 14.15 -7.91 13.59
C ILE A 188 14.43 -6.73 14.54
N SER A 189 15.63 -6.16 14.51
CA SER A 189 16.08 -5.19 15.52
C SER A 189 15.29 -3.87 15.55
N LYS A 190 14.63 -3.52 14.43
CA LYS A 190 13.80 -2.31 14.31
C LYS A 190 12.30 -2.61 14.25
N ALA A 191 11.93 -3.87 14.24
CA ALA A 191 10.55 -4.27 14.05
C ALA A 191 9.82 -4.46 15.37
N LYS A 192 8.60 -3.94 15.45
CA LYS A 192 7.60 -4.24 16.47
C LYS A 192 6.40 -4.87 15.80
N LEU A 193 5.66 -5.67 16.53
CA LEU A 193 4.45 -6.34 16.05
C LEU A 193 3.24 -5.81 16.83
N ILE A 194 2.17 -5.51 16.11
CA ILE A 194 0.84 -5.40 16.70
C ILE A 194 0.18 -6.75 16.51
N ASP A 195 -0.23 -7.34 17.62
CA ASP A 195 -1.00 -8.58 17.64
C ASP A 195 -2.49 -8.23 17.64
N LEU A 196 -3.19 -8.70 16.62
CA LEU A 196 -4.64 -8.51 16.47
C LEU A 196 -5.43 -9.71 17.02
N ASP A 197 -4.83 -10.53 17.90
CA ASP A 197 -5.50 -11.68 18.51
C ASP A 197 -6.81 -11.26 19.19
N GLY A 198 -7.91 -11.94 18.79
CA GLY A 198 -9.24 -11.66 19.30
C GLY A 198 -10.05 -10.63 18.50
N TYR A 199 -9.45 -9.97 17.53
CA TYR A 199 -10.16 -9.12 16.57
C TYR A 199 -10.36 -9.91 15.27
N LYS A 200 -11.61 -10.04 14.85
CA LYS A 200 -11.97 -10.55 13.51
C LYS A 200 -12.59 -9.41 12.73
N ASP A 201 -12.26 -9.34 11.43
CA ASP A 201 -12.90 -8.47 10.45
C ASP A 201 -14.43 -8.71 10.34
#